data_435afea6f32a9ed5b5651c13dec12353
#
_entry.id   435afea6f32a9ed5b5651c13dec12353
#
_cell.length_a   1.000
_cell.length_b   1.000
_cell.length_c   1.000
_cell.angle_alpha   90.00
_cell.angle_beta   90.00
_cell.angle_gamma   90.00
#
_symmetry.space_group_name_H-M   'P 1'
#
loop_
_entity.id
_entity.type
_entity.pdbx_description
1 polymer ?
#
loop_
_entity_poly.entity_id
_entity_poly.type
_entity_poly.pdbx_seq_one_letter_code
_entity_poly.pdbx_strand_id
1 'polypeptide(L)'
;MPEKLRIGSRSELPAEGEAREFEIGERVVCVARLHGEYSALDNVCPHRGGPLGQGVIEGDKLVCPWHGWQFDPKTGAVGHAPDQCISTYPLTIEDEDVFVEIA
;
A
#
# COMPACT_ATOMS: atom_id res chain seq x y z
N MET A 1 -10.01 -13.99 12.80
CA MET A 1 -9.57 -14.49 11.48
C MET A 1 -9.52 -13.36 10.49
N PRO A 2 -8.55 -13.34 9.59
CA PRO A 2 -8.51 -12.30 8.57
C PRO A 2 -9.74 -12.36 7.66
N GLU A 3 -10.21 -11.21 7.28
CA GLU A 3 -11.38 -11.08 6.42
C GLU A 3 -10.91 -10.63 5.04
N LYS A 4 -11.38 -11.33 4.01
CA LYS A 4 -11.02 -11.02 2.63
C LYS A 4 -12.04 -10.03 2.08
N LEU A 5 -11.60 -8.82 1.81
CA LEU A 5 -12.47 -7.73 1.39
C LEU A 5 -12.13 -7.28 -0.03
N ARG A 6 -13.17 -7.11 -0.85
CA ARG A 6 -12.98 -6.57 -2.20
C ARG A 6 -12.70 -5.08 -2.12
N ILE A 7 -11.61 -4.65 -2.75
CA ILE A 7 -11.21 -3.23 -2.71
C ILE A 7 -11.47 -2.51 -4.03
N GLY A 8 -11.62 -3.23 -5.11
CA GLY A 8 -11.86 -2.60 -6.40
C GLY A 8 -11.71 -3.59 -7.54
N SER A 9 -11.63 -3.08 -8.76
CA SER A 9 -11.43 -3.90 -9.95
C SER A 9 -9.97 -3.86 -10.39
N ARG A 10 -9.60 -4.87 -11.15
CA ARG A 10 -8.24 -5.02 -11.66
C ARG A 10 -7.78 -3.80 -12.48
N SER A 11 -8.71 -3.18 -13.20
CA SER A 11 -8.40 -2.01 -14.02
C SER A 11 -8.07 -0.76 -13.18
N GLU A 12 -8.38 -0.77 -11.89
CA GLU A 12 -8.10 0.33 -10.98
C GLU A 12 -6.72 0.23 -10.32
N LEU A 13 -6.03 -0.89 -10.50
CA LEU A 13 -4.71 -1.09 -9.88
C LEU A 13 -3.68 -0.12 -10.45
N PRO A 14 -2.67 0.28 -9.63
CA PRO A 14 -1.64 1.19 -10.11
C PRO A 14 -0.77 0.57 -11.18
N ALA A 15 -0.19 1.43 -12.01
CA ALA A 15 0.81 1.00 -12.99
C ALA A 15 2.14 0.71 -12.28
N GLU A 16 3.05 0.07 -13.00
CA GLU A 16 4.39 -0.22 -12.48
C GLU A 16 5.06 1.07 -12.00
N GLY A 17 5.58 1.05 -10.78
CA GLY A 17 6.25 2.20 -10.18
C GLY A 17 5.30 3.25 -9.61
N GLU A 18 4.04 2.90 -9.42
CA GLU A 18 3.03 3.81 -8.87
C GLU A 18 2.33 3.22 -7.65
N ALA A 19 1.73 4.11 -6.86
CA ALA A 19 0.89 3.73 -5.73
C ALA A 19 -0.48 4.39 -5.88
N ARG A 20 -1.49 3.78 -5.26
CA ARG A 20 -2.86 4.28 -5.36
C ARG A 20 -3.64 3.97 -4.08
N GLU A 21 -4.56 4.86 -3.72
CA GLU A 21 -5.44 4.67 -2.57
C GLU A 21 -6.68 3.86 -2.96
N PHE A 22 -7.10 2.97 -2.06
CA PHE A 22 -8.35 2.22 -2.19
C PHE A 22 -9.13 2.32 -0.90
N GLU A 23 -10.40 2.66 -0.99
CA GLU A 23 -11.27 2.79 0.17
C GLU A 23 -12.01 1.48 0.45
N ILE A 24 -12.03 1.07 1.74
CA ILE A 24 -12.77 -0.08 2.19
C ILE A 24 -13.56 0.36 3.41
N GLY A 25 -14.83 0.75 3.21
CA GLY A 25 -15.64 1.29 4.30
C GLY A 25 -14.99 2.58 4.83
N GLU A 26 -14.62 2.59 6.10
CA GLU A 26 -13.97 3.74 6.74
C GLU A 26 -12.45 3.67 6.68
N ARG A 27 -11.91 2.62 6.07
CA ARG A 27 -10.48 2.40 6.00
C ARG A 27 -9.97 2.65 4.60
N VAL A 28 -8.76 3.17 4.50
CA VAL A 28 -8.08 3.36 3.22
C VAL A 28 -6.79 2.55 3.23
N VAL A 29 -6.55 1.80 2.15
CA VAL A 29 -5.29 1.07 1.98
C VAL A 29 -4.54 1.64 0.79
N CYS A 30 -3.23 1.53 0.84
CA CYS A 30 -2.34 1.90 -0.25
C CYS A 30 -1.96 0.63 -1.01
N VAL A 31 -2.10 0.65 -2.32
CA VAL A 31 -1.60 -0.44 -3.16
C VAL A 31 -0.49 0.13 -4.03
N ALA A 32 0.67 -0.51 -3.98
CA ALA A 32 1.84 -0.12 -4.76
C ALA A 32 2.22 -1.25 -5.69
N ARG A 33 2.74 -0.92 -6.87
CA ARG A 33 3.25 -1.90 -7.81
C ARG A 33 4.72 -1.65 -8.08
N LEU A 34 5.56 -2.65 -7.77
CA LEU A 34 7.00 -2.56 -7.96
C LEU A 34 7.52 -3.90 -8.42
N HIS A 35 8.30 -3.90 -9.51
CA HIS A 35 8.86 -5.11 -10.13
C HIS A 35 7.78 -6.13 -10.49
N GLY A 36 6.63 -5.66 -10.97
CA GLY A 36 5.53 -6.50 -11.35
C GLY A 36 4.70 -7.07 -10.21
N GLU A 37 5.06 -6.75 -8.97
CA GLU A 37 4.37 -7.26 -7.80
C GLU A 37 3.53 -6.16 -7.14
N TYR A 38 2.34 -6.54 -6.67
CA TYR A 38 1.47 -5.64 -5.93
C TYR A 38 1.66 -5.82 -4.43
N SER A 39 1.67 -4.71 -3.70
CA SER A 39 1.75 -4.71 -2.24
C SER A 39 0.65 -3.83 -1.68
N ALA A 40 -0.04 -4.31 -0.64
CA ALA A 40 -1.06 -3.53 0.03
C ALA A 40 -0.59 -3.17 1.43
N LEU A 41 -0.70 -1.91 1.80
CA LEU A 41 -0.21 -1.38 3.06
C LEU A 41 -1.24 -0.42 3.65
N ASP A 42 -1.08 -0.09 4.92
CA ASP A 42 -1.82 1.03 5.50
C ASP A 42 -1.52 2.29 4.70
N ASN A 43 -2.54 3.10 4.51
CA ASN A 43 -2.39 4.35 3.76
C ASN A 43 -1.91 5.51 4.63
N VAL A 44 -1.73 5.28 5.93
CA VAL A 44 -1.41 6.33 6.90
C VAL A 44 0.05 6.26 7.28
N CYS A 45 0.79 7.32 6.96
CA CYS A 45 2.18 7.44 7.38
C CYS A 45 2.24 7.64 8.89
N PRO A 46 3.01 6.82 9.63
CA PRO A 46 3.06 6.95 11.09
C PRO A 46 3.64 8.26 11.58
N HIS A 47 4.35 8.99 10.72
CA HIS A 47 4.94 10.27 11.06
C HIS A 47 3.87 11.33 11.32
N ARG A 48 3.00 11.59 10.36
CA ARG A 48 1.97 12.63 10.48
C ARG A 48 0.66 12.28 9.80
N GLY A 49 0.44 11.01 9.51
CA GLY A 49 -0.78 10.59 8.87
C GLY A 49 -0.87 10.89 7.39
N GLY A 50 0.27 11.15 6.73
CA GLY A 50 0.27 11.44 5.30
C GLY A 50 -0.24 10.29 4.47
N PRO A 51 -0.96 10.59 3.36
CA PRO A 51 -1.59 9.54 2.55
C PRO A 51 -0.58 8.87 1.63
N LEU A 52 -0.15 7.66 2.01
CA LEU A 52 0.87 6.93 1.26
C LEU A 52 0.49 6.61 -0.18
N GLY A 53 -0.80 6.38 -0.43
CA GLY A 53 -1.29 6.10 -1.78
C GLY A 53 -1.20 7.30 -2.72
N GLN A 54 -0.95 8.50 -2.20
CA GLN A 54 -0.71 9.70 -3.00
C GLN A 54 0.77 9.98 -3.15
N GLY A 55 1.62 9.13 -2.59
CA GLY A 55 3.06 9.25 -2.72
C GLY A 55 3.57 8.71 -4.04
N VAL A 56 4.88 8.62 -4.14
CA VAL A 56 5.55 8.13 -5.35
C VAL A 56 6.50 7.01 -4.99
N ILE A 57 6.87 6.22 -5.99
CA ILE A 57 7.91 5.21 -5.82
C ILE A 57 9.21 5.76 -6.39
N GLU A 58 10.26 5.80 -5.57
CA GLU A 58 11.58 6.19 -5.99
C GLU A 58 12.55 5.03 -5.68
N GLY A 59 13.17 4.50 -6.73
CA GLY A 59 13.96 3.29 -6.61
C GLY A 59 13.07 2.15 -6.14
N ASP A 60 13.40 1.56 -5.00
CA ASP A 60 12.64 0.45 -4.43
C ASP A 60 11.76 0.87 -3.25
N LYS A 61 11.55 2.17 -3.08
CA LYS A 61 10.86 2.70 -1.90
C LYS A 61 9.61 3.48 -2.24
N LEU A 62 8.59 3.33 -1.41
CA LEU A 62 7.39 4.15 -1.44
C LEU A 62 7.65 5.38 -0.58
N VAL A 63 7.50 6.55 -1.15
CA VAL A 63 7.82 7.82 -0.49
C VAL A 63 6.54 8.54 -0.09
N CYS A 64 6.41 8.85 1.20
CA CYS A 64 5.28 9.62 1.72
C CYS A 64 5.31 11.04 1.12
N PRO A 65 4.17 11.56 0.62
CA PRO A 65 4.14 12.91 0.05
C PRO A 65 4.35 14.00 1.10
N TRP A 66 4.23 13.66 2.39
CA TRP A 66 4.49 14.57 3.50
C TRP A 66 5.85 14.24 4.11
N HIS A 67 6.82 15.10 3.98
CA HIS A 67 8.16 14.99 4.60
C HIS A 67 9.06 13.88 4.07
N GLY A 68 8.66 13.14 3.05
CA GLY A 68 9.55 12.22 2.34
C GLY A 68 9.97 10.96 3.08
N TRP A 69 9.22 10.51 4.07
CA TRP A 69 9.51 9.22 4.71
C TRP A 69 9.41 8.10 3.67
N GLN A 70 10.37 7.18 3.73
CA GLN A 70 10.46 6.06 2.78
C GLN A 70 10.06 4.75 3.44
N PHE A 71 9.34 3.92 2.70
CA PHE A 71 8.88 2.62 3.17
C PHE A 71 9.23 1.54 2.16
N ASP A 72 9.53 0.34 2.67
CA ASP A 72 9.61 -0.86 1.84
C ASP A 72 8.16 -1.31 1.59
N PRO A 73 7.67 -1.30 0.35
CA PRO A 73 6.28 -1.65 0.09
C PRO A 73 5.94 -3.11 0.39
N LYS A 74 6.93 -4.00 0.43
CA LYS A 74 6.68 -5.41 0.73
C LYS A 74 6.55 -5.69 2.21
N THR A 75 7.34 -5.02 3.03
CA THR A 75 7.39 -5.28 4.47
C THR A 75 6.77 -4.20 5.32
N GLY A 76 6.60 -2.99 4.76
CA GLY A 76 6.13 -1.84 5.49
C GLY A 76 7.21 -1.18 6.35
N ALA A 77 8.44 -1.64 6.27
CA ALA A 77 9.52 -1.12 7.10
C ALA A 77 9.88 0.31 6.73
N VAL A 78 10.10 1.15 7.75
CA VAL A 78 10.51 2.55 7.55
C VAL A 78 12.00 2.58 7.21
N GLY A 79 12.37 3.26 6.13
CA GLY A 79 13.73 3.23 5.60
C GLY A 79 14.81 3.71 6.56
N HIS A 80 14.52 4.75 7.36
CA HIS A 80 15.49 5.29 8.30
C HIS A 80 15.32 4.76 9.73
N ALA A 81 14.33 3.90 9.94
CA ALA A 81 14.06 3.29 11.24
C ALA A 81 13.53 1.88 11.01
N PRO A 82 14.40 0.93 10.63
CA PRO A 82 13.96 -0.40 10.17
C PRO A 82 13.28 -1.26 11.23
N ASP A 83 13.34 -0.88 12.48
CA ASP A 83 12.58 -1.53 13.56
C ASP A 83 11.14 -1.02 13.65
N GLN A 84 10.78 0.02 12.87
CA GLN A 84 9.42 0.49 12.74
C GLN A 84 8.84 0.04 11.41
N CYS A 85 7.55 -0.27 11.41
CA CYS A 85 6.88 -0.67 10.17
C CYS A 85 5.40 -0.32 10.24
N ILE A 86 4.79 -0.19 9.07
CA ILE A 86 3.34 -0.08 8.95
C ILE A 86 2.77 -1.44 8.58
N SER A 87 1.47 -1.62 8.80
CA SER A 87 0.83 -2.89 8.49
C SER A 87 0.79 -3.14 6.98
N THR A 88 1.01 -4.40 6.61
CA THR A 88 0.84 -4.85 5.23
C THR A 88 -0.28 -5.89 5.21
N TYR A 89 -0.92 -6.05 4.06
CA TYR A 89 -2.05 -6.95 3.90
C TYR A 89 -1.86 -7.81 2.67
N PRO A 90 -2.15 -9.13 2.75
CA PRO A 90 -2.13 -9.97 1.57
C PRO A 90 -3.11 -9.47 0.52
N LEU A 91 -2.68 -9.41 -0.73
CA LEU A 91 -3.50 -8.96 -1.85
C LEU A 91 -3.69 -10.11 -2.82
N THR A 92 -4.92 -10.33 -3.23
CA THR A 92 -5.29 -11.40 -4.17
C THR A 92 -6.09 -10.81 -5.32
N ILE A 93 -5.80 -11.27 -6.54
CA ILE A 93 -6.57 -10.89 -7.72
C ILE A 93 -7.31 -12.14 -8.20
N GLU A 94 -8.64 -12.06 -8.31
CA GLU A 94 -9.48 -13.13 -8.81
C GLU A 94 -10.30 -12.60 -9.96
N ASP A 95 -9.97 -13.01 -11.18
CA ASP A 95 -10.57 -12.50 -12.42
C ASP A 95 -10.41 -10.96 -12.48
N GLU A 96 -11.50 -10.22 -12.42
CA GLU A 96 -11.47 -8.76 -12.45
C GLU A 96 -11.55 -8.13 -11.06
N ASP A 97 -11.63 -8.94 -9.99
CA ASP A 97 -11.80 -8.43 -8.64
C ASP A 97 -10.49 -8.47 -7.86
N VAL A 98 -10.26 -7.44 -7.07
CA VAL A 98 -9.08 -7.32 -6.22
C VAL A 98 -9.51 -7.34 -4.76
N PHE A 99 -8.85 -8.19 -3.97
CA PHE A 99 -9.15 -8.39 -2.56
C PHE A 99 -7.92 -8.15 -1.70
N VAL A 100 -8.15 -7.68 -0.48
CA VAL A 100 -7.11 -7.67 0.55
C VAL A 100 -7.63 -8.40 1.78
N GLU A 101 -6.73 -9.01 2.54
CA GLU A 101 -7.08 -9.67 3.79
C GLU A 101 -6.71 -8.76 4.95
N ILE A 102 -7.72 -8.40 5.73
CA ILE A 102 -7.57 -7.51 6.88
C ILE A 102 -8.03 -8.25 8.13
N ALA A 103 -7.18 -8.29 9.14
CA ALA A 103 -7.50 -8.92 10.41
C ALA A 103 -8.37 -8.02 11.28
#